data_ac24de6509a632e5c247bb7ac5240c29
#
_entry.id   ac24de6509a632e5c247bb7ac5240c29
#
_cell.length_a   1.000
_cell.length_b   1.000
_cell.length_c   1.000
_cell.angle_alpha   90.00
_cell.angle_beta   90.00
_cell.angle_gamma   90.00
#
_symmetry.space_group_name_H-M   'P 1'
#
loop_
_entity.id
_entity.type
_entity.pdbx_description
1 polymer ?
#
loop_
_entity_poly.entity_id
_entity_poly.type
_entity_poly.pdbx_seq_one_letter_code
_entity_poly.pdbx_strand_id
1 'polypeptide(L)'
;MPDRNHDRRAILTGYRSSVPRAFPAARVTALLLSLFACACTLTPAERPVTTVPLAAINSATLDQYRGAVARRIMERNPSYVLQGTPQAMLRSLVVVTFVVDSRGQIVASSVYRTNGDDEAESTALTTLRRAAPLPQPPAKLLDRAGHIELFEDWLFNDNGKFQLRTFAAPQAQTLD
;
A
#
# COMPACT_ATOMS: atom_id res chain seq x y z
N MET A 1 37.00 -21.96 37.57
CA MET A 1 37.54 -21.16 38.68
C MET A 1 37.99 -19.84 38.14
N PRO A 2 37.71 -18.71 38.80
CA PRO A 2 36.54 -18.27 39.52
C PRO A 2 35.87 -17.06 38.82
N ASP A 3 34.57 -16.83 38.86
CA ASP A 3 33.70 -16.27 39.92
C ASP A 3 34.03 -14.83 40.37
N ARG A 4 33.00 -13.96 40.27
CA ARG A 4 32.59 -12.84 41.10
C ARG A 4 31.74 -11.87 40.29
N ASN A 5 30.42 -11.85 40.34
CA ASN A 5 29.50 -11.45 41.42
C ASN A 5 29.89 -10.16 42.14
N HIS A 6 29.05 -9.15 41.99
CA HIS A 6 28.67 -8.07 42.92
C HIS A 6 27.91 -7.00 42.15
N ASP A 7 26.85 -6.47 42.51
CA ASP A 7 25.98 -6.36 43.68
C ASP A 7 25.20 -5.04 43.52
N ARG A 8 23.90 -5.19 43.61
CA ARG A 8 22.92 -4.29 44.25
C ARG A 8 23.18 -2.78 44.34
N ARG A 9 22.19 -1.97 43.95
CA ARG A 9 21.30 -1.30 44.92
C ARG A 9 20.15 -0.54 44.28
N ALA A 10 18.98 -0.88 44.73
CA ALA A 10 17.74 -0.12 44.61
C ALA A 10 17.82 1.20 45.40
N ILE A 11 17.25 2.26 44.82
CA ILE A 11 16.85 3.42 45.61
C ILE A 11 15.37 3.70 45.28
N LEU A 12 14.55 3.30 46.21
CA LEU A 12 13.17 3.78 46.37
C LEU A 12 13.24 5.16 46.99
N THR A 13 12.61 6.15 46.37
CA THR A 13 12.25 7.36 47.11
C THR A 13 10.83 7.75 46.69
N GLY A 14 9.97 7.67 47.72
CA GLY A 14 8.57 7.96 47.67
C GLY A 14 8.25 9.42 47.32
N TYR A 15 7.15 9.59 46.61
CA TYR A 15 6.50 10.88 46.52
C TYR A 15 5.14 10.83 47.22
N ARG A 16 5.08 11.67 48.20
CA ARG A 16 4.02 11.83 49.20
C ARG A 16 2.86 12.62 48.62
N SER A 17 1.69 12.06 48.73
CA SER A 17 0.42 12.72 48.52
C SER A 17 0.19 13.89 49.51
N SER A 18 -0.24 15.00 49.00
CA SER A 18 -0.89 16.05 49.79
C SER A 18 -2.13 16.56 49.09
N VAL A 19 -3.28 16.22 49.65
CA VAL A 19 -4.56 16.83 49.41
C VAL A 19 -4.69 18.07 50.28
N PRO A 20 -5.25 19.17 49.84
CA PRO A 20 -6.05 19.99 50.72
C PRO A 20 -7.44 20.34 50.18
N ARG A 21 -8.40 19.97 50.94
CA ARG A 21 -9.49 20.75 51.55
C ARG A 21 -10.40 21.59 50.69
N ALA A 22 -11.62 21.14 50.66
CA ALA A 22 -12.83 21.87 50.34
C ALA A 22 -13.06 23.09 51.27
N PHE A 23 -13.61 24.18 50.72
CA PHE A 23 -14.34 25.20 51.42
C PHE A 23 -15.58 25.64 50.62
N PRO A 24 -16.59 26.23 51.30
CA PRO A 24 -17.99 25.97 51.01
C PRO A 24 -18.72 27.09 50.24
N ALA A 25 -19.98 26.78 49.94
CA ALA A 25 -21.04 27.54 49.34
C ALA A 25 -21.16 29.01 49.78
N ALA A 26 -21.44 29.86 48.79
CA ALA A 26 -22.26 31.05 49.00
C ALA A 26 -23.28 31.17 47.87
N ARG A 27 -24.52 31.06 48.23
CA ARG A 27 -25.72 31.35 47.43
C ARG A 27 -25.79 32.85 47.21
N VAL A 28 -25.92 33.31 45.94
CA VAL A 28 -26.49 34.60 45.63
C VAL A 28 -27.46 34.40 44.48
N THR A 29 -28.72 34.46 44.84
CA THR A 29 -29.88 34.63 43.96
C THR A 29 -29.87 36.05 43.40
N ALA A 30 -29.83 36.19 42.09
CA ALA A 30 -30.25 37.42 41.42
C ALA A 30 -31.04 37.07 40.16
N LEU A 31 -32.28 37.35 40.24
CA LEU A 31 -33.34 37.34 39.23
C LEU A 31 -33.15 38.57 38.33
N LEU A 32 -32.92 38.43 37.02
CA LEU A 32 -33.14 39.50 36.06
C LEU A 32 -33.51 38.91 34.69
N LEU A 33 -34.72 38.97 34.39
CA LEU A 33 -35.46 39.50 33.23
C LEU A 33 -34.86 39.25 31.84
N SER A 34 -35.59 38.45 31.11
CA SER A 34 -35.66 38.20 29.67
C SER A 34 -35.44 39.44 28.79
N LEU A 35 -34.54 39.26 27.80
CA LEU A 35 -34.71 39.87 26.48
C LEU A 35 -34.41 38.79 25.42
N PHE A 36 -35.50 38.34 24.79
CA PHE A 36 -35.44 37.54 23.57
C PHE A 36 -34.91 38.44 22.42
N ALA A 37 -33.62 38.35 22.13
CA ALA A 37 -33.08 38.82 20.86
C ALA A 37 -33.00 37.61 19.93
N CYS A 38 -34.01 37.49 19.06
CA CYS A 38 -34.02 36.56 17.95
C CYS A 38 -32.95 37.03 16.91
N ALA A 39 -31.72 36.66 17.12
CA ALA A 39 -30.66 36.85 16.13
C ALA A 39 -30.74 35.66 15.16
N CYS A 40 -31.36 35.86 14.00
CA CYS A 40 -31.23 35.00 12.86
C CYS A 40 -29.75 35.04 12.41
N THR A 41 -28.93 34.16 12.94
CA THR A 41 -27.62 33.89 12.39
C THR A 41 -27.82 33.15 11.08
N LEU A 42 -27.76 33.85 9.96
CA LEU A 42 -27.54 33.30 8.65
C LEU A 42 -26.11 32.67 8.67
N THR A 43 -26.02 31.41 9.09
CA THR A 43 -24.81 30.64 8.92
C THR A 43 -24.67 30.38 7.42
N PRO A 44 -23.63 30.86 6.76
CA PRO A 44 -23.36 30.44 5.37
C PRO A 44 -23.22 28.92 5.37
N ALA A 45 -23.98 28.25 4.52
CA ALA A 45 -23.79 26.81 4.31
C ALA A 45 -22.37 26.59 3.77
N GLU A 46 -21.45 26.22 4.65
CA GLU A 46 -20.15 25.73 4.24
C GLU A 46 -20.40 24.50 3.38
N ARG A 47 -20.09 24.62 2.09
CA ARG A 47 -20.05 23.46 1.19
C ARG A 47 -19.04 22.49 1.80
N PRO A 48 -19.42 21.22 2.03
CA PRO A 48 -18.45 20.24 2.50
C PRO A 48 -17.31 20.16 1.49
N VAL A 49 -16.15 20.68 1.85
CA VAL A 49 -14.93 20.45 1.10
C VAL A 49 -14.60 18.97 1.30
N THR A 50 -14.93 18.16 0.30
CA THR A 50 -14.56 16.75 0.29
C THR A 50 -13.04 16.68 0.14
N THR A 51 -12.33 16.69 1.25
CA THR A 51 -10.89 16.43 1.28
C THR A 51 -10.69 14.95 0.98
N VAL A 52 -10.23 14.64 -0.23
CA VAL A 52 -9.82 13.27 -0.57
C VAL A 52 -8.59 12.94 0.30
N PRO A 53 -8.63 11.85 1.10
CA PRO A 53 -7.48 11.47 1.92
C PRO A 53 -6.22 11.28 1.07
N LEU A 54 -5.06 11.74 1.55
CA LEU A 54 -3.78 11.60 0.86
C LEU A 54 -3.47 10.13 0.51
N ALA A 55 -3.88 9.18 1.37
CA ALA A 55 -3.78 7.75 1.12
C ALA A 55 -4.56 7.31 -0.13
N ALA A 56 -5.78 7.85 -0.38
CA ALA A 56 -6.54 7.52 -1.58
C ALA A 56 -5.91 8.10 -2.86
N ILE A 57 -5.28 9.28 -2.78
CA ILE A 57 -4.54 9.88 -3.90
C ILE A 57 -3.30 9.03 -4.22
N ASN A 58 -2.62 8.51 -3.21
CA ASN A 58 -1.43 7.67 -3.41
C ASN A 58 -1.80 6.31 -4.00
N SER A 59 -2.90 5.68 -3.55
CA SER A 59 -3.35 4.40 -4.11
C SER A 59 -3.74 4.54 -5.59
N ALA A 60 -4.55 5.53 -5.97
CA ALA A 60 -4.91 5.77 -7.37
C ALA A 60 -3.67 6.00 -8.27
N THR A 61 -2.66 6.71 -7.75
CA THR A 61 -1.40 6.92 -8.49
C THR A 61 -0.59 5.64 -8.62
N LEU A 62 -0.54 4.82 -7.56
CA LEU A 62 0.13 3.53 -7.58
C LEU A 62 -0.52 2.60 -8.61
N ASP A 63 -1.86 2.52 -8.65
CA ASP A 63 -2.57 1.69 -9.61
C ASP A 63 -2.33 2.14 -11.06
N GLN A 64 -2.32 3.46 -11.31
CA GLN A 64 -1.94 4.01 -12.62
C GLN A 64 -0.52 3.62 -13.02
N TYR A 65 0.42 3.71 -12.08
CA TYR A 65 1.82 3.36 -12.33
C TYR A 65 1.98 1.86 -12.58
N ARG A 66 1.34 1.00 -11.78
CA ARG A 66 1.30 -0.47 -12.00
C ARG A 66 0.75 -0.80 -13.38
N GLY A 67 -0.33 -0.15 -13.79
CA GLY A 67 -0.90 -0.30 -15.13
C GLY A 67 0.09 0.07 -16.24
N ALA A 68 0.83 1.16 -16.09
CA ALA A 68 1.84 1.56 -17.07
C ALA A 68 3.01 0.56 -17.14
N VAL A 69 3.46 0.03 -15.99
CA VAL A 69 4.49 -1.01 -15.92
C VAL A 69 4.03 -2.31 -16.57
N ALA A 70 2.84 -2.80 -16.23
CA ALA A 70 2.28 -4.03 -16.81
C ALA A 70 2.10 -3.91 -18.33
N ARG A 71 1.62 -2.78 -18.83
CA ARG A 71 1.55 -2.51 -20.28
C ARG A 71 2.92 -2.58 -20.93
N ARG A 72 3.93 -1.96 -20.34
CA ARG A 72 5.30 -1.99 -20.84
C ARG A 72 5.85 -3.42 -20.92
N ILE A 73 5.57 -4.25 -19.91
CA ILE A 73 5.98 -5.68 -19.92
C ILE A 73 5.32 -6.41 -21.10
N MET A 74 4.01 -6.24 -21.31
CA MET A 74 3.30 -6.89 -22.43
C MET A 74 3.77 -6.41 -23.80
N GLU A 75 3.97 -5.10 -23.98
CA GLU A 75 4.44 -4.50 -25.23
C GLU A 75 5.83 -5.00 -25.65
N ARG A 76 6.69 -5.27 -24.68
CA ARG A 76 8.07 -5.77 -24.94
C ARG A 76 8.14 -7.28 -25.13
N ASN A 77 7.03 -8.00 -24.87
CA ASN A 77 6.99 -9.47 -24.91
C ASN A 77 5.76 -10.02 -25.67
N PRO A 78 5.42 -9.52 -26.87
CA PRO A 78 4.14 -9.83 -27.52
C PRO A 78 3.94 -11.32 -27.83
N SER A 79 5.04 -12.06 -28.09
CA SER A 79 4.99 -13.50 -28.37
C SER A 79 4.65 -14.37 -27.15
N TYR A 80 4.87 -13.85 -25.95
CA TYR A 80 4.58 -14.53 -24.68
C TYR A 80 3.22 -14.16 -24.09
N VAL A 81 2.58 -13.09 -24.60
CA VAL A 81 1.28 -12.63 -24.08
C VAL A 81 0.16 -13.45 -24.67
N LEU A 82 -0.69 -13.98 -23.79
CA LEU A 82 -1.92 -14.65 -24.18
C LEU A 82 -2.93 -13.62 -24.68
N GLN A 83 -3.48 -13.85 -25.87
CA GLN A 83 -4.61 -13.10 -26.41
C GLN A 83 -5.92 -13.84 -26.06
N GLY A 84 -6.94 -13.10 -25.64
CA GLY A 84 -8.25 -13.65 -25.29
C GLY A 84 -8.39 -14.06 -23.83
N THR A 85 -9.27 -15.01 -23.57
CA THR A 85 -9.63 -15.47 -22.21
C THR A 85 -8.63 -16.49 -21.68
N PRO A 86 -8.10 -16.33 -20.46
CA PRO A 86 -7.31 -17.37 -19.81
C PRO A 86 -8.15 -18.62 -19.57
N GLN A 87 -7.50 -19.79 -19.61
CA GLN A 87 -8.16 -21.07 -19.31
C GLN A 87 -8.66 -21.13 -17.86
N ALA A 88 -9.65 -22.02 -17.61
CA ALA A 88 -10.27 -22.15 -16.28
C ALA A 88 -9.28 -22.60 -15.19
N MET A 89 -8.35 -23.49 -15.55
CA MET A 89 -7.22 -23.87 -14.69
C MET A 89 -5.93 -23.35 -15.28
N LEU A 90 -5.25 -22.49 -14.53
CA LEU A 90 -3.93 -22.00 -14.93
C LEU A 90 -2.89 -23.11 -14.73
N ARG A 91 -1.95 -23.23 -15.70
CA ARG A 91 -0.76 -24.07 -15.54
C ARG A 91 0.08 -23.59 -14.35
N SER A 92 0.31 -22.28 -14.29
CA SER A 92 1.13 -21.69 -13.23
C SER A 92 0.68 -20.27 -12.90
N LEU A 93 0.87 -19.92 -11.62
CA LEU A 93 0.79 -18.57 -11.11
C LEU A 93 2.16 -18.20 -10.52
N VAL A 94 2.82 -17.21 -11.11
CA VAL A 94 4.11 -16.70 -10.62
C VAL A 94 3.93 -15.26 -10.17
N VAL A 95 4.15 -14.99 -8.89
CA VAL A 95 4.22 -13.65 -8.33
C VAL A 95 5.67 -13.21 -8.28
N VAL A 96 6.00 -12.13 -8.95
CA VAL A 96 7.34 -11.53 -8.92
C VAL A 96 7.30 -10.24 -8.12
N THR A 97 8.25 -10.10 -7.19
CA THR A 97 8.58 -8.81 -6.58
C THR A 97 9.77 -8.19 -7.29
N PHE A 98 9.73 -6.88 -7.48
CA PHE A 98 10.83 -6.16 -8.11
C PHE A 98 10.91 -4.71 -7.64
N VAL A 99 12.12 -4.19 -7.60
CA VAL A 99 12.42 -2.82 -7.16
C VAL A 99 12.83 -2.00 -8.37
N VAL A 100 12.21 -0.81 -8.50
CA VAL A 100 12.44 0.12 -9.61
C VAL A 100 12.98 1.44 -9.05
N ASP A 101 14.05 1.96 -9.68
CA ASP A 101 14.62 3.25 -9.34
C ASP A 101 13.86 4.43 -10.00
N SER A 102 14.22 5.65 -9.64
CA SER A 102 13.63 6.89 -10.19
C SER A 102 13.77 7.04 -11.72
N ARG A 103 14.65 6.27 -12.37
CA ARG A 103 14.87 6.28 -13.81
C ARG A 103 14.14 5.14 -14.53
N GLY A 104 13.41 4.29 -13.79
CA GLY A 104 12.74 3.11 -14.35
C GLY A 104 13.64 1.88 -14.50
N GLN A 105 14.84 1.88 -13.92
CA GLN A 105 15.70 0.70 -13.94
C GLN A 105 15.27 -0.31 -12.89
N ILE A 106 15.30 -1.59 -13.24
CA ILE A 106 15.01 -2.67 -12.31
C ILE A 106 16.30 -2.96 -11.54
N VAL A 107 16.35 -2.59 -10.27
CA VAL A 107 17.55 -2.76 -9.42
C VAL A 107 17.56 -4.10 -8.68
N ALA A 108 16.39 -4.72 -8.50
CA ALA A 108 16.25 -6.07 -7.93
C ALA A 108 14.98 -6.74 -8.47
N SER A 109 14.98 -8.05 -8.60
CA SER A 109 13.78 -8.86 -8.90
C SER A 109 13.95 -10.29 -8.41
N SER A 110 12.88 -10.86 -7.86
CA SER A 110 12.84 -12.27 -7.43
C SER A 110 11.43 -12.83 -7.51
N VAL A 111 11.32 -14.15 -7.59
CA VAL A 111 10.03 -14.84 -7.43
C VAL A 111 9.63 -14.75 -5.96
N TYR A 112 8.47 -14.16 -5.70
CA TYR A 112 7.89 -14.05 -4.36
C TYR A 112 7.02 -15.27 -4.03
N ARG A 113 6.26 -15.76 -5.02
CA ARG A 113 5.36 -16.91 -4.86
C ARG A 113 5.17 -17.62 -6.19
N THR A 114 5.14 -18.94 -6.15
CA THR A 114 4.93 -19.82 -7.30
C THR A 114 4.33 -21.15 -6.86
N ASN A 115 3.91 -21.97 -7.83
CA ASN A 115 3.57 -23.38 -7.65
C ASN A 115 4.72 -24.35 -8.02
N GLY A 116 5.95 -23.82 -8.24
CA GLY A 116 7.14 -24.62 -8.52
C GLY A 116 7.35 -24.96 -10.01
N ASP A 117 6.81 -24.16 -10.93
CA ASP A 117 7.05 -24.30 -12.36
C ASP A 117 8.27 -23.46 -12.79
N ASP A 118 9.43 -24.08 -12.85
CA ASP A 118 10.72 -23.42 -13.15
C ASP A 118 10.70 -22.68 -14.50
N GLU A 119 10.02 -23.23 -15.51
CA GLU A 119 9.91 -22.59 -16.83
C GLU A 119 9.08 -21.30 -16.75
N ALA A 120 7.96 -21.35 -16.05
CA ALA A 120 7.11 -20.18 -15.82
C ALA A 120 7.87 -19.10 -15.02
N GLU A 121 8.60 -19.48 -13.97
CA GLU A 121 9.42 -18.56 -13.17
C GLU A 121 10.51 -17.88 -14.01
N SER A 122 11.26 -18.67 -14.78
CA SER A 122 12.29 -18.16 -15.68
C SER A 122 11.72 -17.22 -16.73
N THR A 123 10.53 -17.56 -17.29
CA THR A 123 9.83 -16.73 -18.27
C THR A 123 9.35 -15.41 -17.64
N ALA A 124 8.75 -15.44 -16.44
CA ALA A 124 8.32 -14.24 -15.73
C ALA A 124 9.49 -13.27 -15.49
N LEU A 125 10.59 -13.75 -14.91
CA LEU A 125 11.78 -12.94 -14.66
C LEU A 125 12.43 -12.42 -15.94
N THR A 126 12.46 -13.22 -17.01
CA THR A 126 13.06 -12.82 -18.28
C THR A 126 12.23 -11.76 -18.99
N THR A 127 10.89 -11.92 -19.00
CA THR A 127 9.99 -10.96 -19.62
C THR A 127 9.96 -9.63 -18.86
N LEU A 128 10.07 -9.65 -17.52
CA LEU A 128 10.26 -8.46 -16.72
C LEU A 128 11.55 -7.72 -17.09
N ARG A 129 12.69 -8.42 -17.13
CA ARG A 129 13.99 -7.81 -17.49
C ARG A 129 14.02 -7.22 -18.91
N ARG A 130 13.37 -7.86 -19.89
CA ARG A 130 13.24 -7.33 -21.27
C ARG A 130 12.44 -6.04 -21.34
N ALA A 131 11.57 -5.79 -20.37
CA ALA A 131 10.77 -4.57 -20.34
C ALA A 131 11.54 -3.34 -19.89
N ALA A 132 12.73 -3.52 -19.31
CA ALA A 132 13.56 -2.40 -18.85
C ALA A 132 14.03 -1.50 -20.01
N PRO A 133 14.18 -0.19 -19.79
CA PRO A 133 13.69 0.53 -18.63
C PRO A 133 12.17 0.57 -18.59
N LEU A 134 11.61 0.44 -17.39
CA LEU A 134 10.18 0.62 -17.11
C LEU A 134 9.82 2.12 -17.16
N PRO A 135 8.55 2.50 -17.21
CA PRO A 135 8.12 3.88 -16.99
C PRO A 135 8.72 4.43 -15.70
N GLN A 136 9.09 5.71 -15.71
CA GLN A 136 9.62 6.36 -14.51
C GLN A 136 8.53 6.49 -13.44
N PRO A 137 8.78 6.04 -12.22
CA PRO A 137 7.82 6.16 -11.13
C PRO A 137 7.61 7.63 -10.74
N PRO A 138 6.37 8.05 -10.45
CA PRO A 138 6.11 9.34 -9.86
C PRO A 138 6.89 9.54 -8.56
N ALA A 139 7.50 10.71 -8.37
CA ALA A 139 8.34 10.99 -7.20
C ALA A 139 7.64 10.72 -5.85
N LYS A 140 6.32 10.94 -5.78
CA LYS A 140 5.51 10.69 -4.57
C LYS A 140 5.35 9.21 -4.20
N LEU A 141 5.67 8.28 -5.11
CA LEU A 141 5.66 6.83 -4.85
C LEU A 141 7.03 6.30 -4.44
N LEU A 142 8.09 7.10 -4.58
CA LEU A 142 9.44 6.70 -4.22
C LEU A 142 9.64 6.78 -2.71
N ASP A 143 10.38 5.82 -2.19
CA ASP A 143 10.89 5.84 -0.83
C ASP A 143 12.05 6.85 -0.67
N ARG A 144 12.64 6.90 0.53
CA ARG A 144 13.78 7.80 0.82
C ARG A 144 15.04 7.47 0.04
N ALA A 145 15.17 6.25 -0.46
CA ALA A 145 16.28 5.81 -1.29
C ALA A 145 16.04 6.06 -2.79
N GLY A 146 14.87 6.58 -3.16
CA GLY A 146 14.47 6.83 -4.54
C GLY A 146 14.01 5.58 -5.27
N HIS A 147 13.46 4.60 -4.55
CA HIS A 147 13.00 3.32 -5.08
C HIS A 147 11.51 3.10 -4.81
N ILE A 148 10.91 2.23 -5.61
CA ILE A 148 9.58 1.67 -5.34
C ILE A 148 9.65 0.14 -5.49
N GLU A 149 9.06 -0.59 -4.54
CA GLU A 149 8.85 -2.02 -4.64
C GLU A 149 7.45 -2.30 -5.21
N LEU A 150 7.40 -3.22 -6.17
CA LEU A 150 6.17 -3.64 -6.84
C LEU A 150 6.05 -5.15 -6.83
N PHE A 151 4.79 -5.59 -6.93
CA PHE A 151 4.41 -6.98 -7.14
C PHE A 151 3.53 -7.06 -8.39
N GLU A 152 3.76 -8.06 -9.23
CA GLU A 152 2.89 -8.39 -10.36
C GLU A 152 2.78 -9.91 -10.48
N ASP A 153 1.63 -10.38 -10.96
CA ASP A 153 1.33 -11.80 -11.10
C ASP A 153 1.30 -12.17 -12.58
N TRP A 154 2.09 -13.16 -12.97
CA TRP A 154 2.03 -13.83 -14.26
C TRP A 154 1.11 -15.03 -14.18
N LEU A 155 0.03 -15.02 -14.98
CA LEU A 155 -0.99 -16.06 -15.07
C LEU A 155 -0.72 -16.89 -16.33
N PHE A 156 -0.09 -18.05 -16.18
CA PHE A 156 0.33 -18.89 -17.30
C PHE A 156 -0.74 -19.91 -17.69
N ASN A 157 -1.01 -19.99 -18.99
CA ASN A 157 -1.76 -21.08 -19.61
C ASN A 157 -0.84 -22.25 -19.98
N ASP A 158 -1.42 -23.41 -20.34
CA ASP A 158 -0.70 -24.64 -20.71
C ASP A 158 0.21 -24.44 -21.93
N ASN A 159 -0.12 -23.49 -22.81
CA ASN A 159 0.70 -23.16 -23.99
C ASN A 159 1.92 -22.27 -23.67
N GLY A 160 2.22 -22.05 -22.39
CA GLY A 160 3.34 -21.22 -21.91
C GLY A 160 3.14 -19.71 -22.10
N LYS A 161 1.99 -19.26 -22.61
CA LYS A 161 1.66 -17.84 -22.68
C LYS A 161 1.03 -17.37 -21.38
N PHE A 162 1.20 -16.06 -21.09
CA PHE A 162 0.70 -15.48 -19.86
C PHE A 162 -0.15 -14.23 -20.09
N GLN A 163 -0.94 -13.90 -19.10
CA GLN A 163 -1.46 -12.55 -18.86
C GLN A 163 -0.91 -12.02 -17.54
N LEU A 164 -0.81 -10.71 -17.42
CA LEU A 164 -0.53 -10.06 -16.15
C LEU A 164 -1.85 -9.78 -15.42
N ARG A 165 -1.90 -10.03 -14.12
CA ARG A 165 -3.14 -9.84 -13.33
C ARG A 165 -3.72 -8.43 -13.50
N THR A 166 -2.87 -7.42 -13.57
CA THR A 166 -3.29 -6.02 -13.78
C THR A 166 -4.21 -5.83 -14.97
N PHE A 167 -4.10 -6.69 -16.03
CA PHE A 167 -4.91 -6.62 -17.26
C PHE A 167 -5.56 -7.95 -17.64
N ALA A 168 -5.53 -8.94 -16.75
CA ALA A 168 -6.09 -10.24 -17.05
C ALA A 168 -7.61 -10.15 -17.32
N ALA A 169 -8.05 -10.78 -18.40
CA ALA A 169 -9.46 -11.04 -18.62
C ALA A 169 -9.98 -12.05 -17.57
N PRO A 170 -11.29 -12.08 -17.31
CA PRO A 170 -11.88 -13.14 -16.52
C PRO A 170 -11.53 -14.52 -17.11
N GLN A 171 -11.20 -15.48 -16.22
CA GLN A 171 -10.92 -16.86 -16.64
C GLN A 171 -12.17 -17.53 -17.22
N ALA A 172 -11.97 -18.51 -18.10
CA ALA A 172 -13.04 -19.39 -18.55
C ALA A 172 -13.68 -20.10 -17.35
N GLN A 173 -15.00 -20.29 -17.38
CA GLN A 173 -15.73 -20.90 -16.28
C GLN A 173 -15.84 -22.44 -16.43
N THR A 174 -15.54 -22.97 -17.60
CA THR A 174 -15.60 -24.39 -17.93
C THR A 174 -14.25 -24.88 -18.46
N LEU A 175 -13.96 -26.14 -18.19
CA LEU A 175 -12.88 -26.89 -18.83
C LEU A 175 -13.40 -27.37 -20.16
N ASP A 176 -12.84 -26.89 -21.27
CA ASP A 176 -13.12 -27.40 -22.64
C ASP A 176 -12.29 -28.64 -22.92
#